data_e6c44c16ad3483342639e11293d794c9
#
_entry.id   e6c44c16ad3483342639e11293d794c9
#
_cell.length_a   1.000
_cell.length_b   1.000
_cell.length_c   1.000
_cell.angle_alpha   90.00
_cell.angle_beta   90.00
_cell.angle_gamma   90.00
#
_symmetry.space_group_name_H-M   'P 1'
#
loop_
_entity.id
_entity.type
_entity.pdbx_description
1 polymer ?
#
loop_
_entity_poly.entity_id
_entity_poly.type
_entity_poly.pdbx_seq_one_letter_code
_entity_poly.pdbx_strand_id
1 'polypeptide(L)' 'MTDIQLDLENERCPMSLLLVKRAYKQLETQQVLRVRIVDTQSIRDCRHYLIKQNAMIDCTQEHHVTVMTISKRKDSEC' A
#
# COMPACT_ATOMS: atom_id res chain seq x y z
N MET A 1 -10.43 14.12 -6.85
CA MET A 1 -9.37 13.17 -6.66
C MET A 1 -8.87 13.17 -5.27
N THR A 2 -9.10 12.11 -4.57
CA THR A 2 -8.68 12.03 -3.18
C THR A 2 -7.72 10.88 -3.03
N ASP A 3 -6.56 11.18 -2.48
CA ASP A 3 -5.62 10.16 -2.10
C ASP A 3 -6.00 9.64 -0.73
N ILE A 4 -5.80 8.36 -0.53
CA ILE A 4 -6.02 7.74 0.77
C ILE A 4 -4.67 7.60 1.44
N GLN A 5 -4.57 8.06 2.67
CA GLN A 5 -3.32 7.96 3.43
C GLN A 5 -3.53 7.05 4.61
N LEU A 6 -2.57 6.15 4.80
CA LEU A 6 -2.64 5.16 5.86
C LEU A 6 -1.32 5.19 6.62
N ASP A 7 -1.40 5.54 7.89
CA ASP A 7 -0.21 5.64 8.73
C ASP A 7 -0.12 4.38 9.58
N LEU A 8 0.85 3.55 9.26
CA LEU A 8 1.07 2.29 9.95
C LEU A 8 2.41 2.25 10.67
N GLU A 9 2.91 3.43 11.08
CA GLU A 9 4.22 3.49 11.72
C GLU A 9 4.24 2.74 13.04
N ASN A 10 3.10 2.61 13.70
CA ASN A 10 2.99 1.90 14.96
C ASN A 10 2.37 0.53 14.82
N GLU A 11 2.15 0.06 13.60
CA GLU A 11 1.52 -1.22 13.38
C GLU A 11 2.53 -2.26 12.94
N ARG A 12 2.24 -3.50 13.23
CA ARG A 12 3.08 -4.62 12.84
C ARG A 12 2.23 -5.67 12.13
N CYS A 13 2.91 -6.53 11.40
CA CYS A 13 2.27 -7.65 10.78
C CYS A 13 1.74 -8.59 11.88
N PRO A 14 0.53 -9.14 11.78
CA PRO A 14 -0.32 -9.13 10.58
C PRO A 14 -1.30 -7.96 10.49
N MET A 15 -1.39 -7.12 11.51
CA MET A 15 -2.40 -6.05 11.52
C MET A 15 -2.18 -5.07 10.38
N SER A 16 -0.92 -4.67 10.13
CA SER A 16 -0.64 -3.73 9.05
C SER A 16 -1.07 -4.29 7.70
N LEU A 17 -0.83 -5.58 7.47
CA LEU A 17 -1.25 -6.20 6.23
C LEU A 17 -2.76 -6.18 6.06
N LEU A 18 -3.50 -6.46 7.15
CA LEU A 18 -4.95 -6.41 7.10
C LEU A 18 -5.47 -5.02 6.75
N LEU A 19 -4.84 -4.00 7.35
CA LEU A 19 -5.25 -2.62 7.09
C LEU A 19 -4.98 -2.22 5.65
N VAL A 20 -3.83 -2.64 5.12
CA VAL A 20 -3.51 -2.37 3.72
C VAL A 20 -4.49 -3.07 2.79
N LYS A 21 -4.83 -4.32 3.09
CA LYS A 21 -5.80 -5.05 2.27
C LYS A 21 -7.15 -4.35 2.24
N ARG A 22 -7.61 -3.89 3.39
CA ARG A 22 -8.90 -3.20 3.45
C ARG A 22 -8.86 -1.90 2.67
N ALA A 23 -7.82 -1.12 2.85
CA ALA A 23 -7.69 0.15 2.15
C ALA A 23 -7.60 -0.08 0.64
N TYR A 24 -6.85 -1.09 0.22
CA TYR A 24 -6.69 -1.36 -1.20
C TYR A 24 -8.00 -1.78 -1.84
N LYS A 25 -8.81 -2.56 -1.13
CA LYS A 25 -10.10 -2.99 -1.67
C LYS A 25 -11.05 -1.83 -1.88
N GLN A 26 -10.91 -0.79 -1.08
CA GLN A 26 -11.75 0.39 -1.21
C GLN A 26 -11.19 1.42 -2.17
N LEU A 27 -9.98 1.19 -2.64
CA LEU A 27 -9.31 2.12 -3.53
C LEU A 27 -9.91 2.04 -4.93
N GLU A 28 -10.17 3.20 -5.51
CA GLU A 28 -10.67 3.27 -6.87
C GLU A 28 -9.51 3.48 -7.83
N THR A 29 -9.74 3.20 -9.10
CA THR A 29 -8.65 3.21 -10.09
C THR A 29 -8.01 4.58 -10.23
N GLN A 30 -8.72 5.64 -9.90
CA GLN A 30 -8.17 6.99 -10.02
C GLN A 30 -7.55 7.49 -8.73
N GLN A 31 -7.58 6.69 -7.68
CA GLN A 31 -7.06 7.08 -6.40
C GLN A 31 -5.69 6.48 -6.17
N VAL A 32 -4.95 7.11 -5.26
CA VAL A 32 -3.64 6.63 -4.85
C VAL A 32 -3.68 6.38 -3.34
N LEU A 33 -3.15 5.25 -2.94
CA LEU A 33 -3.04 4.89 -1.52
C LEU A 33 -1.59 5.08 -1.09
N ARG A 34 -1.38 5.92 -0.10
CA ARG A 34 -0.04 6.13 0.47
C ARG A 34 0.01 5.50 1.84
N VAL A 35 0.98 4.63 2.02
CA VAL A 35 1.13 3.88 3.27
C VAL A 35 2.49 4.19 3.86
N ARG A 36 2.51 4.60 5.12
CA ARG A 36 3.75 4.83 5.84
C ARG A 36 3.97 3.66 6.79
N ILE A 37 5.05 2.94 6.57
CA ILE A 37 5.36 1.72 7.32
C ILE A 37 6.80 1.75 7.80
N VAL A 38 7.03 1.26 9.00
CA VAL A 38 8.37 1.13 9.56
C VAL A 38 8.78 -0.33 9.65
N ASP A 39 7.85 -1.20 9.99
CA ASP A 39 8.12 -2.61 10.22
C ASP A 39 8.49 -3.32 8.92
N THR A 40 9.70 -3.88 8.86
CA THR A 40 10.21 -4.49 7.63
C THR A 40 9.40 -5.71 7.22
N GLN A 41 8.91 -6.48 8.17
CA GLN A 41 8.09 -7.64 7.85
C GLN A 41 6.79 -7.20 7.19
N SER A 42 6.19 -6.14 7.71
CA SER A 42 4.96 -5.59 7.14
C SER A 42 5.19 -5.10 5.72
N ILE A 43 6.31 -4.42 5.49
CA ILE A 43 6.64 -3.93 4.15
C ILE A 43 6.71 -5.08 3.17
N ARG A 44 7.41 -6.14 3.54
CA ARG A 44 7.55 -7.31 2.68
C ARG A 44 6.20 -7.95 2.39
N ASP A 45 5.41 -8.17 3.42
CA ASP A 45 4.13 -8.85 3.26
C ASP A 45 3.15 -8.02 2.45
N CYS A 46 3.12 -6.73 2.69
CA CYS A 46 2.23 -5.84 1.94
C CYS A 46 2.62 -5.78 0.48
N ARG A 47 3.91 -5.66 0.19
CA ARG A 47 4.37 -5.66 -1.19
C ARG A 47 4.00 -6.97 -1.89
N HIS A 48 4.18 -8.08 -1.20
CA HIS A 48 3.88 -9.38 -1.77
C HIS A 48 2.40 -9.48 -2.15
N TYR A 49 1.55 -9.06 -1.23
CA TYR A 49 0.11 -9.05 -1.48
C TYR A 49 -0.25 -8.17 -2.67
N LEU A 50 0.31 -6.96 -2.70
CA LEU A 50 -0.04 -6.00 -3.74
C LEU A 50 0.47 -6.43 -5.11
N ILE A 51 1.62 -7.06 -5.15
CA ILE A 51 2.14 -7.60 -6.40
C ILE A 51 1.19 -8.66 -6.95
N LYS A 52 0.66 -9.50 -6.09
CA LYS A 52 -0.31 -10.51 -6.51
C LYS A 52 -1.59 -9.90 -7.03
N GLN A 53 -1.92 -8.69 -6.57
CA GLN A 53 -3.11 -7.99 -7.05
C GLN A 53 -2.83 -7.18 -8.32
N ASN A 54 -1.61 -7.25 -8.85
CA ASN A 54 -1.20 -6.47 -10.01
C ASN A 54 -1.27 -4.97 -9.76
N ALA A 55 -1.06 -4.57 -8.51
CA ALA A 55 -1.06 -3.16 -8.17
C ALA A 55 0.23 -2.52 -8.61
N MET A 56 0.18 -1.23 -8.85
CA MET A 56 1.37 -0.44 -9.11
C MET A 56 1.89 0.08 -7.79
N ILE A 57 3.15 -0.20 -7.49
CA ILE A 57 3.75 0.15 -6.22
C ILE A 57 5.01 0.95 -6.46
N ASP A 58 5.14 2.04 -5.72
CA ASP A 58 6.35 2.85 -5.73
C ASP A 58 6.76 3.06 -4.29
N CYS A 59 8.00 2.69 -3.95
CA CYS A 59 8.49 2.78 -2.58
C CYS A 59 9.53 3.88 -2.47
N THR A 60 9.37 4.72 -1.47
CA THR A 60 10.31 5.79 -1.17
C THR A 60 10.71 5.67 0.28
N GLN A 61 11.98 5.95 0.56
CA GLN A 61 12.49 5.91 1.92
C GLN A 61 12.62 7.32 2.45
N GLU A 62 11.99 7.57 3.60
CA GLU A 62 12.10 8.86 4.30
C GLU A 62 12.58 8.56 5.69
N HIS A 63 13.88 8.79 5.95
CA HIS A 63 14.48 8.44 7.23
C HIS A 63 14.29 6.95 7.49
N HIS A 64 13.65 6.59 8.57
CA HIS A 64 13.39 5.18 8.90
C HIS A 64 12.02 4.71 8.43
N VAL A 65 11.28 5.57 7.77
CA VAL A 65 9.92 5.25 7.32
C VAL A 65 9.93 4.94 5.82
N THR A 66 9.26 3.87 5.46
CA THR A 66 9.05 3.54 4.05
C THR A 66 7.68 4.01 3.64
N VAL A 67 7.62 4.80 2.59
CA VAL A 67 6.36 5.29 2.04
C VAL A 67 6.08 4.52 0.76
N MET A 68 4.98 3.77 0.75
CA MET A 68 4.54 3.06 -0.44
C MET A 68 3.40 3.82 -1.08
N THR A 69 3.56 4.12 -2.34
CA THR A 69 2.51 4.75 -3.13
C THR A 69 1.91 3.68 -4.02
N ILE A 70 0.64 3.41 -3.82
CA ILE A 70 -0.03 2.27 -4.43
C ILE A 70 -1.20 2.75 -5.26
N SER A 71 -1.31 2.24 -6.47
CA SER A 71 -2.45 2.54 -7.31
C SER A 71 -2.88 1.28 -8.03
N LYS A 72 -4.14 1.24 -8.40
CA LYS A 72 -4.67 0.13 -9.16
C LYS A 72 -4.36 0.33 -10.63
N ARG A 73 -3.95 -0.74 -11.29
CA ARG A 73 -3.75 -0.68 -12.73
C ARG A 73 -5.06 -0.47 -13.41
N LYS A 74 -5.02 0.37 -14.39
CA LYS A 74 -6.15 0.48 -15.27
C LYS A 74 -6.26 -0.80 -16.03
N ASP A 75 -7.35 -1.44 -15.87
CA ASP A 75 -7.59 -2.69 -16.52
C ASP A 75 -8.24 -2.42 -17.82
N SER A 76 -7.55 -2.03 -18.73
CA SER A 76 -8.22 -1.75 -19.97
C SER A 76 -8.48 -3.03 -20.73
N GLU A 77 -8.25 -3.13 -20.70
CA GLU A 77 -8.40 -3.81 -21.32
C GLU A 77 -8.52 -4.42 -21.63
N CYS A 78 -8.62 -4.66 -21.59
CA CYS A 78 -8.63 -5.13 -21.95
C CYS A 78 -8.68 -5.13 -22.36
#